data_0284968c98b29432c27239855963f630
#
_entry.id   0284968c98b29432c27239855963f630
#
_cell.length_a   1.000
_cell.length_b   1.000
_cell.length_c   1.000
_cell.angle_alpha   90.00
_cell.angle_beta   90.00
_cell.angle_gamma   90.00
#
_symmetry.space_group_name_H-M   'P 1'
#
loop_
_entity.id
_entity.type
_entity.pdbx_description
1 polymer ?
#
loop_
_entity_poly.entity_id
_entity_poly.type
_entity_poly.pdbx_seq_one_letter_code
_entity_poly.pdbx_strand_id
1 'polypeptide(L)'
;MGLYPGSMNPDPSPKKSALHWKVLIGMALGAVVGLVMQATLAAPAWVGASFESADNGGVRVASITAGSPAAKTGLKVGSTWRLAILRRGAEERSAEDDVLLQTPEDVQRALELASNGEVIWFMPAREGTSQSAEWSKDEEGARPMAATIEPGSPRDTWIYPFALVADVFMALLKMLIVPLVLASIVSGVAGVGNMKDLRRLGKKTFFYYMLTSVLAIMVGQILVNIFVPGEGARLGLVMPDVVPEGNGMREFIEVIKRMVPPNIFSSLQDNGAMLSIIFFALVFGWAITRTADPHGKRLREIFASFLEVMMTMAKGVLTLLPYGVFALMVKVVATTGLAPFKALLLYMMVVTLALLVHALVTLPLLLRFIGKVSPIKWAKAMAPALFTAFSTSSSSMTLPVTMETVEHRGRVSNKVTSFTLPLGATVNMDGTALYECIGVIFLAQYYASVGGNPLGLGQQAFVVILALLASVGAAGIPSAGLVMMLTILAALRLPVEGAALLLAVDRPLDMLRTVVNVWSDTCAAAVVSRSEGEEGPLDPIVGA
;
A
#
# COMPACT_ATOMS: atom_id res chain seq x y z
N MET A 1 28.68 50.42 -19.92
CA MET A 1 27.33 51.00 -19.81
C MET A 1 26.38 50.08 -20.59
N GLY A 2 25.68 49.20 -19.91
CA GLY A 2 24.78 48.20 -20.49
C GLY A 2 23.76 47.80 -19.45
N LEU A 3 22.55 48.25 -19.62
CA LEU A 3 21.41 48.17 -18.70
C LEU A 3 20.97 46.73 -18.46
N TYR A 4 20.89 46.32 -17.21
CA TYR A 4 20.14 45.15 -16.75
C TYR A 4 18.64 45.49 -16.74
N PRO A 5 17.76 44.69 -17.37
CA PRO A 5 16.33 44.87 -17.21
C PRO A 5 15.83 44.10 -15.98
N GLY A 6 15.15 44.85 -15.15
CA GLY A 6 14.02 44.59 -14.29
C GLY A 6 13.89 43.24 -13.61
N SER A 7 13.92 43.33 -12.28
CA SER A 7 13.31 42.36 -11.35
C SER A 7 11.85 42.06 -11.76
N MET A 8 11.62 40.86 -12.31
CA MET A 8 10.25 40.33 -12.38
C MET A 8 9.79 40.03 -10.96
N ASN A 9 8.89 40.86 -10.47
CA ASN A 9 8.07 40.56 -9.31
C ASN A 9 7.29 39.27 -9.60
N PRO A 10 7.35 38.24 -8.77
CA PRO A 10 6.48 37.09 -8.95
C PRO A 10 5.05 37.54 -8.61
N ASP A 11 4.18 37.53 -9.62
CA ASP A 11 2.74 37.71 -9.49
C ASP A 11 2.22 36.84 -8.35
N PRO A 12 1.48 37.34 -7.36
CA PRO A 12 0.90 36.52 -6.31
C PRO A 12 -0.27 35.72 -6.89
N SER A 13 0.05 34.57 -7.52
CA SER A 13 -0.97 33.61 -7.89
C SER A 13 -1.81 33.26 -6.64
N PRO A 14 -3.14 33.22 -6.73
CA PRO A 14 -4.00 32.94 -5.60
C PRO A 14 -3.53 31.61 -4.96
N LYS A 15 -3.27 31.62 -3.65
CA LYS A 15 -2.86 30.45 -2.87
C LYS A 15 -3.90 29.35 -3.08
N LYS A 16 -3.72 28.50 -4.09
CA LYS A 16 -4.50 27.26 -4.23
C LYS A 16 -4.22 26.46 -2.96
N SER A 17 -5.24 26.28 -2.13
CA SER A 17 -5.11 25.43 -0.93
C SER A 17 -4.53 24.10 -1.38
N ALA A 18 -3.38 23.74 -0.82
CA ALA A 18 -2.64 22.58 -1.26
C ALA A 18 -3.56 21.34 -1.19
N LEU A 19 -3.45 20.43 -2.16
CA LEU A 19 -4.33 19.26 -2.30
C LEU A 19 -4.47 18.46 -0.99
N HIS A 20 -3.35 18.37 -0.21
CA HIS A 20 -3.35 17.67 1.08
C HIS A 20 -4.35 18.24 2.09
N TRP A 21 -4.52 19.56 2.18
CA TRP A 21 -5.53 20.16 3.07
C TRP A 21 -6.95 19.79 2.65
N LYS A 22 -7.23 19.76 1.35
CA LYS A 22 -8.56 19.34 0.84
C LYS A 22 -8.84 17.88 1.15
N VAL A 23 -7.82 17.01 1.07
CA VAL A 23 -7.96 15.59 1.42
C VAL A 23 -8.20 15.41 2.93
N LEU A 24 -7.43 16.09 3.79
CA LEU A 24 -7.62 16.03 5.25
C LEU A 24 -9.00 16.55 5.67
N ILE A 25 -9.46 17.66 5.08
CA ILE A 25 -10.80 18.21 5.32
C ILE A 25 -11.86 17.22 4.83
N GLY A 26 -11.71 16.66 3.62
CA GLY A 26 -12.62 15.63 3.09
C GLY A 26 -12.70 14.41 4.00
N MET A 27 -11.57 13.95 4.51
CA MET A 27 -11.50 12.84 5.47
C MET A 27 -12.25 13.15 6.77
N ALA A 28 -11.97 14.30 7.38
CA ALA A 28 -12.63 14.72 8.64
C ALA A 28 -14.15 14.89 8.46
N LEU A 29 -14.58 15.56 7.39
CA LEU A 29 -15.99 15.73 7.08
C LEU A 29 -16.67 14.38 6.79
N GLY A 30 -16.01 13.50 6.05
CA GLY A 30 -16.52 12.15 5.77
C GLY A 30 -16.72 11.33 7.05
N ALA A 31 -15.76 11.41 7.99
CA ALA A 31 -15.88 10.76 9.28
C ALA A 31 -17.08 11.30 10.09
N VAL A 32 -17.26 12.63 10.14
CA VAL A 32 -18.39 13.25 10.84
C VAL A 32 -19.72 12.82 10.21
N VAL A 33 -19.85 12.88 8.89
CA VAL A 33 -21.07 12.44 8.19
C VAL A 33 -21.34 10.97 8.45
N GLY A 34 -20.32 10.12 8.37
CA GLY A 34 -20.44 8.70 8.68
C GLY A 34 -20.91 8.43 10.11
N LEU A 35 -20.37 9.14 11.12
CA LEU A 35 -20.79 9.02 12.51
C LEU A 35 -22.25 9.47 12.70
N VAL A 36 -22.66 10.58 12.07
CA VAL A 36 -24.05 11.02 12.13
C VAL A 36 -24.98 9.96 11.54
N MET A 37 -24.64 9.39 10.38
CA MET A 37 -25.41 8.30 9.78
C MET A 37 -25.45 7.07 10.69
N GLN A 38 -24.32 6.71 11.31
CA GLN A 38 -24.26 5.59 12.25
C GLN A 38 -25.17 5.80 13.47
N ALA A 39 -25.21 7.03 13.99
CA ALA A 39 -26.00 7.35 15.19
C ALA A 39 -27.49 7.52 14.90
N THR A 40 -27.88 7.94 13.69
CA THR A 40 -29.27 8.32 13.37
C THR A 40 -30.03 7.31 12.53
N LEU A 41 -29.35 6.44 11.78
CA LEU A 41 -29.97 5.50 10.84
C LEU A 41 -29.85 4.06 11.35
N ALA A 42 -30.95 3.35 11.42
CA ALA A 42 -30.96 1.94 11.81
C ALA A 42 -30.27 1.08 10.77
N ALA A 43 -29.47 0.10 11.22
CA ALA A 43 -28.78 -0.85 10.38
C ALA A 43 -28.49 -2.13 11.17
N PRO A 44 -29.40 -3.09 11.17
CA PRO A 44 -29.18 -4.40 11.79
C PRO A 44 -27.93 -5.07 11.17
N ALA A 45 -27.18 -5.78 12.00
CA ALA A 45 -26.09 -6.61 11.53
C ALA A 45 -26.65 -7.79 10.71
N TRP A 46 -25.98 -8.13 9.63
CA TRP A 46 -26.43 -9.13 8.66
C TRP A 46 -25.26 -9.94 8.12
N VAL A 47 -25.44 -11.24 7.98
CA VAL A 47 -24.44 -12.15 7.41
C VAL A 47 -24.88 -12.73 6.05
N GLY A 48 -26.12 -12.56 5.67
CA GLY A 48 -26.65 -13.01 4.36
C GLY A 48 -26.98 -14.48 4.29
N ALA A 49 -27.29 -15.10 5.42
CA ALA A 49 -27.87 -16.44 5.49
C ALA A 49 -29.16 -16.39 6.30
N SER A 50 -30.13 -17.22 5.93
CA SER A 50 -31.29 -17.53 6.78
C SER A 50 -31.08 -18.87 7.46
N PHE A 51 -31.63 -19.00 8.65
CA PHE A 51 -31.45 -20.17 9.49
C PHE A 51 -32.80 -20.75 9.91
N GLU A 52 -32.85 -22.06 10.09
CA GLU A 52 -33.98 -22.83 10.60
C GLU A 52 -33.51 -23.74 11.73
N SER A 53 -34.43 -24.18 12.60
CA SER A 53 -34.10 -25.12 13.67
C SER A 53 -33.72 -26.47 13.08
N ALA A 54 -32.65 -27.10 13.58
CA ALA A 54 -32.21 -28.42 13.14
C ALA A 54 -32.78 -29.53 14.04
N ASP A 55 -33.15 -30.67 13.48
CA ASP A 55 -33.76 -31.81 14.20
C ASP A 55 -32.86 -32.38 15.31
N ASN A 56 -31.54 -32.24 15.17
CA ASN A 56 -30.53 -32.76 16.12
C ASN A 56 -30.02 -31.69 17.13
N GLY A 57 -30.75 -30.59 17.26
CA GLY A 57 -30.32 -29.41 18.03
C GLY A 57 -29.30 -28.56 17.27
N GLY A 58 -29.37 -27.24 17.44
CA GLY A 58 -28.62 -26.26 16.68
C GLY A 58 -29.44 -25.62 15.56
N VAL A 59 -28.78 -24.84 14.70
CA VAL A 59 -29.41 -24.15 13.58
C VAL A 59 -28.88 -24.67 12.26
N ARG A 60 -29.76 -24.84 11.29
CA ARG A 60 -29.43 -25.26 9.93
C ARG A 60 -29.51 -24.07 8.99
N VAL A 61 -28.59 -23.95 8.06
CA VAL A 61 -28.64 -22.92 7.03
C VAL A 61 -29.73 -23.25 6.02
N ALA A 62 -30.78 -22.45 5.97
CA ALA A 62 -31.92 -22.62 5.07
C ALA A 62 -31.66 -22.01 3.69
N SER A 63 -31.07 -20.80 3.65
CA SER A 63 -30.70 -20.16 2.38
C SER A 63 -29.48 -19.25 2.55
N ILE A 64 -28.81 -18.96 1.41
CA ILE A 64 -27.65 -18.07 1.39
C ILE A 64 -27.88 -17.06 0.26
N THR A 65 -27.79 -15.77 0.58
CA THR A 65 -27.89 -14.69 -0.39
C THR A 65 -26.61 -14.60 -1.21
N ALA A 66 -26.72 -14.60 -2.54
CA ALA A 66 -25.57 -14.48 -3.43
C ALA A 66 -24.78 -13.19 -3.16
N GLY A 67 -23.44 -13.30 -3.09
CA GLY A 67 -22.54 -12.17 -2.83
C GLY A 67 -22.47 -11.70 -1.38
N SER A 68 -23.24 -12.34 -0.47
CA SER A 68 -23.22 -12.03 0.98
C SER A 68 -21.93 -12.50 1.67
N PRO A 69 -21.65 -12.04 2.91
CA PRO A 69 -20.58 -12.59 3.74
C PRO A 69 -20.65 -14.11 3.85
N ALA A 70 -21.84 -14.67 4.13
CA ALA A 70 -22.03 -16.11 4.23
C ALA A 70 -21.69 -16.85 2.92
N ALA A 71 -22.05 -16.29 1.76
CA ALA A 71 -21.70 -16.87 0.46
C ALA A 71 -20.18 -16.87 0.21
N LYS A 72 -19.46 -15.87 0.72
CA LYS A 72 -18.00 -15.72 0.55
C LYS A 72 -17.18 -16.65 1.45
N THR A 73 -17.76 -17.19 2.51
CA THR A 73 -17.07 -18.07 3.46
C THR A 73 -17.25 -19.56 3.22
N GLY A 74 -17.85 -19.94 2.08
CA GLY A 74 -18.10 -21.33 1.73
C GLY A 74 -19.14 -22.00 2.64
N LEU A 75 -19.98 -21.22 3.32
CA LEU A 75 -21.13 -21.74 4.04
C LEU A 75 -22.05 -22.48 3.07
N LYS A 76 -22.51 -23.68 3.42
CA LYS A 76 -23.36 -24.49 2.55
C LYS A 76 -24.79 -24.56 3.10
N VAL A 77 -25.77 -24.42 2.23
CA VAL A 77 -27.17 -24.68 2.57
C VAL A 77 -27.30 -26.12 3.09
N GLY A 78 -28.04 -26.29 4.19
CA GLY A 78 -28.18 -27.56 4.89
C GLY A 78 -27.11 -27.85 5.96
N SER A 79 -26.04 -27.08 6.05
CA SER A 79 -25.05 -27.23 7.13
C SER A 79 -25.62 -26.80 8.48
N THR A 80 -25.25 -27.53 9.56
CA THR A 80 -25.76 -27.31 10.92
C THR A 80 -24.70 -26.73 11.84
N TRP A 81 -25.07 -25.73 12.64
CA TRP A 81 -24.21 -24.96 13.50
C TRP A 81 -24.76 -24.91 14.93
N ARG A 82 -23.88 -24.89 15.94
CA ARG A 82 -24.28 -24.91 17.35
C ARG A 82 -23.79 -23.75 18.17
N LEU A 83 -22.76 -23.08 17.73
CA LEU A 83 -22.16 -22.00 18.50
C LEU A 83 -21.76 -20.84 17.62
N ALA A 84 -22.06 -19.63 18.02
CA ALA A 84 -21.53 -18.41 17.43
C ALA A 84 -20.62 -17.73 18.45
N ILE A 85 -19.38 -17.48 18.05
CA ILE A 85 -18.38 -16.80 18.88
C ILE A 85 -18.08 -15.45 18.28
N LEU A 86 -18.32 -14.39 19.05
CA LEU A 86 -17.90 -13.03 18.73
C LEU A 86 -16.46 -12.84 19.21
N ARG A 87 -15.52 -12.62 18.30
CA ARG A 87 -14.14 -12.30 18.65
C ARG A 87 -13.92 -10.80 18.63
N ARG A 88 -13.71 -10.22 19.80
CA ARG A 88 -13.42 -8.79 19.99
C ARG A 88 -11.93 -8.46 20.15
N GLY A 89 -11.03 -9.40 19.94
CA GLY A 89 -9.57 -9.23 20.03
C GLY A 89 -8.85 -10.56 20.11
N ALA A 90 -7.51 -10.54 20.12
CA ALA A 90 -6.69 -11.75 20.12
C ALA A 90 -6.62 -12.47 21.50
N GLU A 91 -6.96 -11.82 22.60
CA GLU A 91 -6.57 -12.29 23.94
C GLU A 91 -7.69 -12.58 24.93
N GLU A 92 -8.92 -12.12 24.74
CA GLU A 92 -9.97 -12.36 25.74
C GLU A 92 -11.27 -12.88 25.11
N ARG A 93 -11.47 -14.19 25.24
CA ARG A 93 -12.76 -14.82 25.08
C ARG A 93 -13.56 -14.58 26.38
N SER A 94 -14.57 -13.72 26.32
CA SER A 94 -15.56 -13.62 27.38
C SER A 94 -16.65 -14.68 27.15
N ALA A 95 -17.14 -15.30 28.20
CA ALA A 95 -18.31 -16.19 28.10
C ALA A 95 -19.57 -15.46 27.57
N GLU A 96 -19.60 -14.14 27.68
CA GLU A 96 -20.66 -13.27 27.12
C GLU A 96 -20.61 -13.14 25.60
N ASP A 97 -19.47 -13.47 24.99
CA ASP A 97 -19.26 -13.43 23.56
C ASP A 97 -19.66 -14.74 22.84
N ASP A 98 -20.01 -15.78 23.60
CA ASP A 98 -20.41 -17.08 23.11
C ASP A 98 -21.94 -17.21 23.12
N VAL A 99 -22.55 -17.37 21.97
CA VAL A 99 -24.00 -17.59 21.82
C VAL A 99 -24.24 -19.02 21.37
N LEU A 100 -24.86 -19.82 22.24
CA LEU A 100 -25.30 -21.17 21.90
C LEU A 100 -26.49 -21.09 20.93
N LEU A 101 -26.32 -21.64 19.72
CA LEU A 101 -27.32 -21.62 18.69
C LEU A 101 -28.23 -22.86 18.82
N GLN A 102 -29.45 -22.66 19.30
CA GLN A 102 -30.50 -23.70 19.36
C GLN A 102 -31.68 -23.37 18.45
N THR A 103 -31.95 -22.09 18.30
CA THR A 103 -33.05 -21.55 17.51
C THR A 103 -32.56 -20.45 16.57
N PRO A 104 -33.30 -20.11 15.51
CA PRO A 104 -32.97 -18.94 14.65
C PRO A 104 -32.87 -17.62 15.40
N GLU A 105 -33.63 -17.47 16.52
CA GLU A 105 -33.58 -16.28 17.37
C GLU A 105 -32.24 -16.13 18.07
N ASP A 106 -31.54 -17.23 18.37
CA ASP A 106 -30.20 -17.18 18.97
C ASP A 106 -29.18 -16.64 17.96
N VAL A 107 -29.34 -16.94 16.67
CA VAL A 107 -28.51 -16.34 15.60
C VAL A 107 -28.79 -14.83 15.53
N GLN A 108 -30.05 -14.43 15.63
CA GLN A 108 -30.40 -13.02 15.63
C GLN A 108 -29.81 -12.31 16.85
N ARG A 109 -29.84 -12.94 18.02
CA ARG A 109 -29.17 -12.42 19.23
C ARG A 109 -27.66 -12.28 19.04
N ALA A 110 -26.99 -13.27 18.44
CA ALA A 110 -25.57 -13.18 18.12
C ALA A 110 -25.26 -12.01 17.16
N LEU A 111 -26.13 -11.77 16.18
CA LEU A 111 -26.03 -10.63 15.26
C LEU A 111 -26.31 -9.29 15.94
N GLU A 112 -27.25 -9.24 16.89
CA GLU A 112 -27.54 -8.03 17.69
C GLU A 112 -26.37 -7.64 18.62
N LEU A 113 -25.65 -8.63 19.14
CA LEU A 113 -24.43 -8.42 19.94
C LEU A 113 -23.24 -7.98 19.08
N ALA A 114 -23.24 -8.33 17.79
CA ALA A 114 -22.18 -7.98 16.87
C ALA A 114 -22.34 -6.56 16.34
N SER A 115 -21.28 -5.78 16.37
CA SER A 115 -21.21 -4.54 15.64
C SER A 115 -20.95 -4.80 14.14
N ASN A 116 -21.46 -3.95 13.26
CA ASN A 116 -21.14 -4.03 11.85
C ASN A 116 -19.62 -3.97 11.63
N GLY A 117 -19.08 -4.93 10.88
CA GLY A 117 -17.65 -5.08 10.66
C GLY A 117 -16.95 -6.02 11.64
N GLU A 118 -17.63 -6.52 12.68
CA GLU A 118 -17.09 -7.58 13.54
C GLU A 118 -17.22 -8.95 12.85
N VAL A 119 -16.29 -9.85 13.18
CA VAL A 119 -16.29 -11.22 12.64
C VAL A 119 -16.91 -12.16 13.68
N ILE A 120 -17.94 -12.86 13.24
CA ILE A 120 -18.61 -13.92 14.04
C ILE A 120 -18.09 -15.26 13.54
N TRP A 121 -17.59 -16.08 14.44
CA TRP A 121 -17.18 -17.44 14.13
C TRP A 121 -18.33 -18.40 14.37
N PHE A 122 -18.80 -19.05 13.31
CA PHE A 122 -19.78 -20.12 13.41
C PHE A 122 -19.07 -21.47 13.55
N MET A 123 -19.41 -22.21 14.61
CA MET A 123 -18.82 -23.52 14.93
C MET A 123 -19.76 -24.64 14.57
N PRO A 124 -19.29 -25.72 13.92
CA PRO A 124 -20.12 -26.83 13.53
C PRO A 124 -20.66 -27.60 14.74
N ALA A 125 -21.81 -28.26 14.59
CA ALA A 125 -22.35 -29.14 15.59
C ALA A 125 -21.47 -30.40 15.76
N ARG A 126 -20.91 -30.63 16.97
CA ARG A 126 -20.23 -31.89 17.33
C ARG A 126 -21.14 -32.74 18.20
N GLU A 127 -21.20 -34.04 17.89
CA GLU A 127 -21.87 -35.01 18.75
C GLU A 127 -21.06 -35.17 20.06
N GLY A 128 -21.70 -34.94 21.22
CA GLY A 128 -21.16 -35.29 22.55
C GLY A 128 -20.37 -34.21 23.28
N THR A 129 -20.24 -32.99 22.79
CA THR A 129 -19.53 -31.90 23.50
C THR A 129 -20.47 -31.09 24.41
N SER A 130 -20.18 -31.09 25.72
CA SER A 130 -20.79 -30.21 26.73
C SER A 130 -20.24 -28.77 26.59
N GLN A 131 -20.93 -27.78 27.13
CA GLN A 131 -20.75 -26.33 27.06
C GLN A 131 -19.35 -25.76 27.40
N SER A 132 -18.34 -26.56 27.72
CA SER A 132 -17.03 -26.11 28.24
C SER A 132 -15.83 -26.62 27.47
N ALA A 133 -16.00 -27.16 26.25
CA ALA A 133 -14.85 -27.57 25.44
C ALA A 133 -14.09 -26.33 24.91
N GLU A 134 -12.79 -26.26 25.10
CA GLU A 134 -11.90 -25.26 24.51
C GLU A 134 -11.98 -25.36 22.97
N TRP A 135 -12.68 -24.42 22.35
CA TRP A 135 -12.77 -24.32 20.92
C TRP A 135 -11.53 -23.58 20.38
N SER A 136 -10.77 -24.20 19.48
CA SER A 136 -9.58 -23.62 18.88
C SER A 136 -9.90 -23.03 17.49
N LYS A 137 -9.10 -22.03 17.06
CA LYS A 137 -9.17 -21.45 15.69
C LYS A 137 -8.96 -22.49 14.60
N ASP A 138 -8.22 -23.55 14.93
CA ASP A 138 -7.75 -24.58 14.01
C ASP A 138 -8.76 -25.73 13.86
N GLU A 139 -9.97 -25.57 14.38
CA GLU A 139 -10.99 -26.60 14.26
C GLU A 139 -11.51 -26.70 12.84
N GLU A 140 -11.39 -27.91 12.30
CA GLU A 140 -11.87 -28.27 10.99
C GLU A 140 -13.38 -27.97 10.87
N GLY A 141 -13.73 -27.01 10.00
CA GLY A 141 -15.13 -26.65 9.77
C GLY A 141 -15.61 -25.32 10.38
N ALA A 142 -14.84 -24.66 11.27
CA ALA A 142 -15.19 -23.33 11.76
C ALA A 142 -15.23 -22.31 10.60
N ARG A 143 -16.24 -21.42 10.58
CA ARG A 143 -16.43 -20.42 9.52
C ARG A 143 -16.52 -19.01 10.09
N PRO A 144 -15.56 -18.12 9.78
CA PRO A 144 -15.64 -16.71 10.14
C PRO A 144 -16.55 -15.96 9.17
N MET A 145 -17.49 -15.18 9.68
CA MET A 145 -18.36 -14.33 8.89
C MET A 145 -18.32 -12.88 9.39
N ALA A 146 -18.02 -11.93 8.53
CA ALA A 146 -18.12 -10.54 8.91
C ALA A 146 -19.60 -10.11 8.93
N ALA A 147 -20.03 -9.50 10.02
CA ALA A 147 -21.31 -8.84 10.09
C ALA A 147 -21.27 -7.56 9.22
N THR A 148 -22.16 -7.43 8.26
CA THR A 148 -22.33 -6.25 7.42
C THR A 148 -23.67 -5.56 7.71
N ILE A 149 -23.89 -4.42 7.08
CA ILE A 149 -25.21 -3.75 7.14
C ILE A 149 -26.22 -4.54 6.31
N GLU A 150 -27.42 -4.70 6.84
CA GLU A 150 -28.52 -5.33 6.11
C GLU A 150 -28.83 -4.53 4.84
N PRO A 151 -28.84 -5.17 3.65
CA PRO A 151 -29.21 -4.54 2.39
C PRO A 151 -30.63 -3.97 2.43
N GLY A 152 -30.80 -2.74 1.95
CA GLY A 152 -32.09 -2.03 1.96
C GLY A 152 -32.46 -1.40 3.30
N SER A 153 -31.64 -1.52 4.35
CA SER A 153 -31.83 -0.77 5.60
C SER A 153 -31.72 0.74 5.35
N PRO A 154 -32.32 1.58 6.20
CA PRO A 154 -32.21 3.04 6.04
C PRO A 154 -30.77 3.52 5.90
N ARG A 155 -29.83 2.94 6.66
CA ARG A 155 -28.41 3.32 6.58
C ARG A 155 -27.79 2.87 5.26
N ASP A 156 -28.06 1.65 4.78
CA ASP A 156 -27.56 1.15 3.51
C ASP A 156 -28.01 2.04 2.34
N THR A 157 -29.29 2.41 2.33
CA THR A 157 -29.87 3.29 1.29
C THR A 157 -29.16 4.67 1.26
N TRP A 158 -28.88 5.26 2.42
CA TRP A 158 -28.21 6.55 2.50
C TRP A 158 -26.70 6.50 2.25
N ILE A 159 -26.05 5.36 2.50
CA ILE A 159 -24.64 5.15 2.17
C ILE A 159 -24.43 4.93 0.67
N TYR A 160 -25.40 4.37 -0.05
CA TYR A 160 -25.27 3.98 -1.45
C TYR A 160 -24.65 5.05 -2.38
N PRO A 161 -25.08 6.33 -2.38
CA PRO A 161 -24.46 7.33 -3.25
C PRO A 161 -22.98 7.58 -2.92
N PHE A 162 -22.59 7.51 -1.66
CA PHE A 162 -21.18 7.64 -1.25
C PHE A 162 -20.38 6.40 -1.62
N ALA A 163 -20.97 5.21 -1.44
CA ALA A 163 -20.35 3.98 -1.87
C ALA A 163 -20.08 3.99 -3.38
N LEU A 164 -21.02 4.43 -4.19
CA LEU A 164 -20.85 4.57 -5.64
C LEU A 164 -19.68 5.51 -5.99
N VAL A 165 -19.59 6.68 -5.36
CA VAL A 165 -18.49 7.63 -5.60
C VAL A 165 -17.15 7.03 -5.19
N ALA A 166 -17.08 6.36 -4.03
CA ALA A 166 -15.87 5.68 -3.56
C ALA A 166 -15.44 4.56 -4.52
N ASP A 167 -16.38 3.73 -4.96
CA ASP A 167 -16.10 2.58 -5.83
C ASP A 167 -15.65 3.04 -7.23
N VAL A 168 -16.30 4.09 -7.79
CA VAL A 168 -15.85 4.72 -9.06
C VAL A 168 -14.46 5.31 -8.91
N PHE A 169 -14.17 6.01 -7.81
CA PHE A 169 -12.83 6.56 -7.56
C PHE A 169 -11.77 5.44 -7.47
N MET A 170 -12.06 4.34 -6.75
CA MET A 170 -11.18 3.18 -6.69
C MET A 170 -10.99 2.51 -8.07
N ALA A 171 -12.05 2.42 -8.88
CA ALA A 171 -11.95 1.91 -10.25
C ALA A 171 -11.04 2.79 -11.13
N LEU A 172 -11.14 4.12 -11.01
CA LEU A 172 -10.25 5.05 -11.73
C LEU A 172 -8.78 4.87 -11.31
N LEU A 173 -8.49 4.65 -10.02
CA LEU A 173 -7.14 4.33 -9.57
C LEU A 173 -6.65 2.99 -10.13
N LYS A 174 -7.48 1.94 -10.04
CA LYS A 174 -7.15 0.59 -10.58
C LYS A 174 -6.90 0.62 -12.09
N MET A 175 -7.62 1.44 -12.85
CA MET A 175 -7.44 1.60 -14.30
C MET A 175 -6.04 2.10 -14.68
N LEU A 176 -5.42 2.92 -13.83
CA LEU A 176 -4.09 3.48 -14.11
C LEU A 176 -2.94 2.49 -13.88
N ILE A 177 -3.16 1.41 -13.10
CA ILE A 177 -2.10 0.54 -12.60
C ILE A 177 -1.26 -0.04 -13.75
N VAL A 178 -1.87 -0.84 -14.59
CA VAL A 178 -1.16 -1.59 -15.65
C VAL A 178 -0.42 -0.66 -16.63
N PRO A 179 -1.08 0.32 -17.26
CA PRO A 179 -0.40 1.16 -18.24
C PRO A 179 0.66 2.07 -17.62
N LEU A 180 0.45 2.56 -16.39
CA LEU A 180 1.42 3.41 -15.71
C LEU A 180 2.68 2.63 -15.32
N VAL A 181 2.53 1.42 -14.76
CA VAL A 181 3.63 0.53 -14.37
C VAL A 181 4.45 0.14 -15.60
N LEU A 182 3.78 -0.29 -16.67
CA LEU A 182 4.45 -0.64 -17.92
C LEU A 182 5.26 0.54 -18.48
N ALA A 183 4.62 1.71 -18.61
CA ALA A 183 5.26 2.91 -19.14
C ALA A 183 6.45 3.37 -18.28
N SER A 184 6.29 3.36 -16.95
CA SER A 184 7.30 3.82 -16.00
C SER A 184 8.53 2.92 -16.01
N ILE A 185 8.35 1.60 -15.90
CA ILE A 185 9.47 0.65 -15.87
C ILE A 185 10.20 0.63 -17.21
N VAL A 186 9.48 0.54 -18.33
CA VAL A 186 10.11 0.54 -19.65
C VAL A 186 10.89 1.84 -19.89
N SER A 187 10.29 3.00 -19.58
CA SER A 187 10.93 4.30 -19.73
C SER A 187 12.15 4.43 -18.81
N GLY A 188 12.03 4.01 -17.55
CA GLY A 188 13.11 4.05 -16.56
C GLY A 188 14.31 3.19 -17.00
N VAL A 189 14.08 1.93 -17.37
CA VAL A 189 15.13 1.01 -17.81
C VAL A 189 15.75 1.44 -19.14
N ALA A 190 14.93 1.84 -20.12
CA ALA A 190 15.39 2.28 -21.43
C ALA A 190 16.11 3.64 -21.38
N GLY A 191 15.85 4.47 -20.38
CA GLY A 191 16.50 5.76 -20.17
C GLY A 191 17.94 5.65 -19.65
N VAL A 192 18.35 4.50 -19.10
CA VAL A 192 19.75 4.21 -18.69
C VAL A 192 20.62 3.95 -19.92
N GLY A 193 20.83 4.97 -20.73
CA GLY A 193 21.44 4.82 -22.05
C GLY A 193 22.96 4.97 -22.10
N ASN A 194 23.47 4.57 -23.17
CA ASN A 194 24.71 4.29 -23.91
C ASN A 194 25.89 5.30 -23.84
N MET A 195 26.47 5.64 -22.66
CA MET A 195 27.79 6.30 -22.63
C MET A 195 28.73 5.55 -21.68
N LYS A 196 30.01 5.32 -22.08
CA LYS A 196 30.98 4.50 -21.33
C LYS A 196 31.25 5.00 -19.91
N ASP A 197 31.33 6.32 -19.72
CA ASP A 197 31.49 6.96 -18.42
C ASP A 197 30.18 6.92 -17.60
N LEU A 198 29.04 7.06 -18.25
CA LEU A 198 27.71 6.90 -17.67
C LEU A 198 27.47 5.47 -17.17
N ARG A 199 28.08 4.47 -17.82
CA ARG A 199 27.96 3.05 -17.38
C ARG A 199 28.60 2.80 -16.01
N ARG A 200 29.73 3.45 -15.70
CA ARG A 200 30.38 3.31 -14.39
C ARG A 200 29.56 4.02 -13.31
N LEU A 201 29.17 5.24 -13.57
CA LEU A 201 28.32 6.04 -12.68
C LEU A 201 26.97 5.35 -12.46
N GLY A 202 26.34 4.86 -13.53
CA GLY A 202 25.07 4.15 -13.47
C GLY A 202 25.11 2.86 -12.66
N LYS A 203 26.20 2.07 -12.78
CA LYS A 203 26.36 0.87 -11.95
C LYS A 203 26.45 1.20 -10.46
N LYS A 204 27.25 2.21 -10.10
CA LYS A 204 27.41 2.64 -8.69
C LYS A 204 26.12 3.17 -8.12
N THR A 205 25.42 4.03 -8.87
CA THR A 205 24.13 4.59 -8.49
C THR A 205 23.08 3.51 -8.31
N PHE A 206 22.94 2.61 -9.29
CA PHE A 206 21.97 1.52 -9.23
C PHE A 206 22.23 0.56 -8.05
N PHE A 207 23.50 0.20 -7.83
CA PHE A 207 23.87 -0.66 -6.70
C PHE A 207 23.55 0.01 -5.36
N TYR A 208 23.83 1.31 -5.23
CA TYR A 208 23.49 2.06 -4.02
C TYR A 208 21.98 2.10 -3.79
N TYR A 209 21.19 2.40 -4.82
CA TYR A 209 19.74 2.42 -4.72
C TYR A 209 19.14 1.07 -4.33
N MET A 210 19.62 -0.01 -4.93
CA MET A 210 19.19 -1.36 -4.53
C MET A 210 19.54 -1.66 -3.07
N LEU A 211 20.72 -1.26 -2.62
CA LEU A 211 21.15 -1.45 -1.24
C LEU A 211 20.24 -0.68 -0.26
N THR A 212 20.01 0.61 -0.50
CA THR A 212 19.19 1.44 0.38
C THR A 212 17.73 0.99 0.41
N SER A 213 17.16 0.63 -0.74
CA SER A 213 15.78 0.13 -0.82
C SER A 213 15.62 -1.21 -0.08
N VAL A 214 16.56 -2.16 -0.24
CA VAL A 214 16.53 -3.42 0.53
C VAL A 214 16.62 -3.15 2.03
N LEU A 215 17.52 -2.28 2.47
CA LEU A 215 17.65 -1.92 3.89
C LEU A 215 16.38 -1.24 4.42
N ALA A 216 15.76 -0.36 3.63
CA ALA A 216 14.49 0.28 3.97
C ALA A 216 13.38 -0.75 4.18
N ILE A 217 13.21 -1.67 3.22
CA ILE A 217 12.19 -2.72 3.28
C ILE A 217 12.43 -3.63 4.50
N MET A 218 13.69 -4.02 4.76
CA MET A 218 14.04 -4.84 5.93
C MET A 218 13.70 -4.15 7.25
N VAL A 219 13.97 -2.84 7.38
CA VAL A 219 13.56 -2.04 8.56
C VAL A 219 12.04 -2.09 8.72
N GLY A 220 11.30 -1.88 7.63
CA GLY A 220 9.84 -1.97 7.63
C GLY A 220 9.33 -3.35 8.05
N GLN A 221 9.90 -4.42 7.46
CA GLN A 221 9.54 -5.80 7.75
C GLN A 221 9.81 -6.19 9.22
N ILE A 222 10.96 -5.80 9.76
CA ILE A 222 11.29 -6.08 11.16
C ILE A 222 10.28 -5.39 12.07
N LEU A 223 10.01 -4.11 11.87
CA LEU A 223 9.11 -3.36 12.74
C LEU A 223 7.66 -3.83 12.65
N VAL A 224 7.13 -4.15 11.46
CA VAL A 224 5.76 -4.63 11.33
C VAL A 224 5.57 -6.01 11.97
N ASN A 225 6.61 -6.86 12.00
CA ASN A 225 6.55 -8.15 12.69
C ASN A 225 6.79 -8.03 14.21
N ILE A 226 7.45 -6.98 14.69
CA ILE A 226 7.59 -6.72 16.14
C ILE A 226 6.28 -6.16 16.71
N PHE A 227 5.67 -5.19 16.04
CA PHE A 227 4.48 -4.50 16.54
C PHE A 227 3.15 -5.16 16.18
N VAL A 228 3.15 -6.04 15.20
CA VAL A 228 2.00 -6.83 14.69
C VAL A 228 0.69 -6.00 14.60
N PRO A 229 0.69 -4.85 13.91
CA PRO A 229 -0.43 -3.91 13.94
C PRO A 229 -1.73 -4.44 13.33
N GLY A 230 -1.67 -5.51 12.54
CA GLY A 230 -2.82 -6.13 11.88
C GLY A 230 -3.55 -7.17 12.73
N GLU A 231 -2.91 -7.72 13.75
CA GLU A 231 -3.50 -8.76 14.59
C GLU A 231 -4.61 -8.17 15.48
N GLY A 232 -5.78 -8.81 15.46
CA GLY A 232 -6.95 -8.35 16.22
C GLY A 232 -7.53 -7.01 15.74
N ALA A 233 -7.09 -6.49 14.59
CA ALA A 233 -7.68 -5.29 13.99
C ALA A 233 -9.14 -5.53 13.59
N ARG A 234 -10.00 -4.51 13.70
CA ARG A 234 -11.42 -4.58 13.34
C ARG A 234 -11.64 -3.75 12.06
N LEU A 235 -11.24 -4.32 10.91
CA LEU A 235 -11.32 -3.60 9.62
C LEU A 235 -12.63 -3.86 8.87
N GLY A 236 -13.43 -4.84 9.28
CA GLY A 236 -14.70 -5.18 8.62
C GLY A 236 -14.53 -5.81 7.25
N LEU A 237 -13.36 -6.37 6.95
CA LEU A 237 -13.05 -7.03 5.69
C LEU A 237 -13.15 -8.54 5.86
N VAL A 238 -13.58 -9.24 4.82
CA VAL A 238 -13.74 -10.70 4.78
C VAL A 238 -12.71 -11.31 3.86
N MET A 239 -12.14 -12.46 4.26
CA MET A 239 -11.34 -13.28 3.35
C MET A 239 -12.22 -13.97 2.32
N PRO A 240 -11.86 -13.97 1.03
CA PRO A 240 -12.48 -14.87 0.05
C PRO A 240 -12.03 -16.32 0.29
N ASP A 241 -12.88 -17.27 -0.13
CA ASP A 241 -12.81 -18.72 0.17
C ASP A 241 -11.56 -19.49 -0.25
N VAL A 242 -10.60 -18.88 -0.91
CA VAL A 242 -9.45 -19.59 -1.47
C VAL A 242 -8.14 -18.93 -1.06
N VAL A 243 -7.62 -19.32 0.09
CA VAL A 243 -6.19 -19.18 0.37
C VAL A 243 -5.55 -20.55 0.12
N PRO A 244 -4.67 -20.69 -0.87
CA PRO A 244 -3.97 -21.95 -1.08
C PRO A 244 -3.11 -22.26 0.15
N GLU A 245 -3.27 -23.44 0.73
CA GLU A 245 -2.31 -23.97 1.68
C GLU A 245 -0.95 -24.11 0.97
N GLY A 246 0.04 -23.31 1.35
CA GLY A 246 1.31 -23.25 0.69
C GLY A 246 2.45 -23.83 1.51
N ASN A 247 3.12 -24.82 0.96
CA ASN A 247 4.50 -25.15 1.34
C ASN A 247 5.44 -24.11 0.72
N GLY A 248 5.99 -23.19 1.53
CA GLY A 248 6.70 -21.97 1.12
C GLY A 248 7.68 -22.08 -0.05
N MET A 249 8.39 -23.22 -0.24
CA MET A 249 9.30 -23.42 -1.37
C MET A 249 8.55 -23.68 -2.68
N ARG A 250 7.45 -24.42 -2.66
CA ARG A 250 6.62 -24.67 -3.85
C ARG A 250 5.94 -23.41 -4.32
N GLU A 251 5.42 -22.60 -3.39
CA GLU A 251 4.84 -21.31 -3.70
C GLU A 251 5.86 -20.37 -4.36
N PHE A 252 7.07 -20.29 -3.81
CA PHE A 252 8.15 -19.49 -4.39
C PHE A 252 8.46 -19.91 -5.84
N ILE A 253 8.54 -21.22 -6.13
CA ILE A 253 8.75 -21.74 -7.48
C ILE A 253 7.57 -21.39 -8.40
N GLU A 254 6.33 -21.54 -7.91
CA GLU A 254 5.12 -21.16 -8.68
C GLU A 254 5.08 -19.67 -9.00
N VAL A 255 5.52 -18.83 -8.08
CA VAL A 255 5.65 -17.39 -8.32
C VAL A 255 6.69 -17.10 -9.40
N ILE A 256 7.88 -17.74 -9.35
CA ILE A 256 8.89 -17.57 -10.42
C ILE A 256 8.34 -18.04 -11.77
N LYS A 257 7.59 -19.14 -11.82
CA LYS A 257 6.95 -19.58 -13.06
C LYS A 257 5.94 -18.58 -13.60
N ARG A 258 5.12 -17.98 -12.70
CA ARG A 258 4.15 -16.94 -13.07
C ARG A 258 4.80 -15.62 -13.48
N MET A 259 6.03 -15.37 -13.08
CA MET A 259 6.76 -14.16 -13.45
C MET A 259 6.97 -14.06 -14.97
N VAL A 260 7.18 -15.22 -15.64
CA VAL A 260 7.35 -15.25 -17.10
C VAL A 260 5.98 -15.47 -17.76
N PRO A 261 5.37 -14.44 -18.39
CA PRO A 261 4.06 -14.60 -18.99
C PRO A 261 4.11 -15.48 -20.26
N PRO A 262 3.24 -16.48 -20.39
CA PRO A 262 3.11 -17.20 -21.65
C PRO A 262 2.54 -16.32 -22.76
N ASN A 263 1.74 -15.32 -22.39
CA ASN A 263 1.20 -14.30 -23.30
C ASN A 263 1.08 -12.96 -22.54
N ILE A 264 1.83 -11.96 -22.97
CA ILE A 264 1.81 -10.63 -22.32
C ILE A 264 0.44 -9.95 -22.43
N PHE A 265 -0.27 -10.14 -23.53
CA PHE A 265 -1.59 -9.49 -23.71
C PHE A 265 -2.64 -10.02 -22.73
N SER A 266 -2.60 -11.30 -22.38
CA SER A 266 -3.47 -11.83 -21.33
C SER A 266 -3.10 -11.28 -19.95
N SER A 267 -1.80 -11.11 -19.68
CA SER A 267 -1.34 -10.49 -18.43
C SER A 267 -1.74 -9.02 -18.30
N LEU A 268 -1.75 -8.25 -19.40
CA LEU A 268 -2.17 -6.86 -19.40
C LEU A 268 -3.67 -6.66 -19.11
N GLN A 269 -4.49 -7.70 -19.24
CA GLN A 269 -5.92 -7.67 -18.92
C GLN A 269 -6.22 -7.98 -17.45
N ASP A 270 -5.24 -8.49 -16.71
CA ASP A 270 -5.39 -8.93 -15.32
C ASP A 270 -4.49 -8.13 -14.39
N ASN A 271 -5.11 -7.32 -13.52
CA ASN A 271 -4.37 -6.60 -12.47
C ASN A 271 -3.66 -7.55 -11.49
N GLY A 272 -4.10 -8.81 -11.38
CA GLY A 272 -3.41 -9.85 -10.58
C GLY A 272 -2.13 -10.39 -11.23
N ALA A 273 -1.92 -10.15 -12.53
CA ALA A 273 -0.73 -10.60 -13.27
C ALA A 273 0.43 -9.57 -13.27
N MET A 274 0.45 -8.64 -12.31
CA MET A 274 1.41 -7.52 -12.29
C MET A 274 2.87 -7.97 -12.30
N LEU A 275 3.20 -9.07 -11.63
CA LEU A 275 4.57 -9.62 -11.65
C LEU A 275 5.05 -9.94 -13.06
N SER A 276 4.17 -10.54 -13.87
CA SER A 276 4.44 -10.84 -15.27
C SER A 276 4.62 -9.57 -16.11
N ILE A 277 3.82 -8.53 -15.82
CA ILE A 277 3.92 -7.23 -16.49
C ILE A 277 5.24 -6.54 -16.13
N ILE A 278 5.62 -6.53 -14.84
CA ILE A 278 6.90 -5.97 -14.37
C ILE A 278 8.07 -6.68 -15.02
N PHE A 279 8.07 -8.02 -15.01
CA PHE A 279 9.12 -8.81 -15.65
C PHE A 279 9.25 -8.51 -17.14
N PHE A 280 8.13 -8.52 -17.87
CA PHE A 280 8.12 -8.16 -19.28
C PHE A 280 8.64 -6.73 -19.50
N ALA A 281 8.20 -5.76 -18.71
CA ALA A 281 8.62 -4.36 -18.85
C ALA A 281 10.13 -4.18 -18.62
N LEU A 282 10.71 -4.91 -17.65
CA LEU A 282 12.16 -4.92 -17.41
C LEU A 282 12.93 -5.50 -18.61
N VAL A 283 12.51 -6.68 -19.11
CA VAL A 283 13.14 -7.35 -20.25
C VAL A 283 12.98 -6.51 -21.52
N PHE A 284 11.80 -5.96 -21.76
CA PHE A 284 11.51 -5.13 -22.91
C PHE A 284 12.29 -3.81 -22.87
N GLY A 285 12.33 -3.12 -21.74
CA GLY A 285 13.15 -1.92 -21.52
C GLY A 285 14.64 -2.21 -21.76
N TRP A 286 15.15 -3.34 -21.23
CA TRP A 286 16.51 -3.78 -21.50
C TRP A 286 16.75 -4.04 -23.01
N ALA A 287 15.83 -4.71 -23.69
CA ALA A 287 15.93 -4.96 -25.13
C ALA A 287 16.00 -3.67 -25.94
N ILE A 288 15.21 -2.65 -25.57
CA ILE A 288 15.27 -1.31 -26.19
C ILE A 288 16.69 -0.73 -26.08
N THR A 289 17.39 -0.89 -24.96
CA THR A 289 18.76 -0.40 -24.79
C THR A 289 19.77 -1.08 -25.71
N ARG A 290 19.46 -2.30 -26.19
CA ARG A 290 20.29 -3.09 -27.13
C ARG A 290 19.89 -2.94 -28.58
N THR A 291 18.72 -2.35 -28.85
CA THR A 291 18.25 -2.12 -30.21
C THR A 291 18.98 -0.95 -30.83
N ALA A 292 19.51 -1.13 -32.05
CA ALA A 292 20.23 -0.09 -32.78
C ALA A 292 19.32 1.08 -33.16
N ASP A 293 19.90 2.27 -33.19
CA ASP A 293 19.21 3.45 -33.71
C ASP A 293 19.02 3.35 -35.26
N PRO A 294 17.89 3.85 -35.82
CA PRO A 294 16.92 4.75 -35.18
C PRO A 294 15.79 4.05 -34.40
N HIS A 295 15.69 2.73 -34.41
CA HIS A 295 14.57 2.01 -33.80
C HIS A 295 14.59 2.10 -32.28
N GLY A 296 15.75 1.89 -31.65
CA GLY A 296 15.91 2.02 -30.20
C GLY A 296 15.56 3.42 -29.69
N LYS A 297 16.01 4.45 -30.41
CA LYS A 297 15.68 5.85 -30.09
C LYS A 297 14.18 6.13 -30.17
N ARG A 298 13.52 5.70 -31.25
CA ARG A 298 12.07 5.89 -31.42
C ARG A 298 11.25 5.23 -30.32
N LEU A 299 11.60 3.99 -29.94
CA LEU A 299 10.90 3.30 -28.85
C LEU A 299 11.09 4.00 -27.50
N ARG A 300 12.29 4.49 -27.18
CA ARG A 300 12.53 5.30 -25.97
C ARG A 300 11.63 6.54 -25.95
N GLU A 301 11.55 7.27 -27.07
CA GLU A 301 10.72 8.47 -27.19
C GLU A 301 9.22 8.15 -27.07
N ILE A 302 8.75 7.03 -27.65
CA ILE A 302 7.36 6.57 -27.53
C ILE A 302 7.01 6.28 -26.08
N PHE A 303 7.82 5.48 -25.38
CA PHE A 303 7.53 5.14 -23.98
C PHE A 303 7.68 6.32 -23.04
N ALA A 304 8.60 7.23 -23.28
CA ALA A 304 8.70 8.48 -22.53
C ALA A 304 7.45 9.35 -22.72
N SER A 305 6.96 9.49 -23.96
CA SER A 305 5.74 10.22 -24.27
C SER A 305 4.50 9.54 -23.68
N PHE A 306 4.45 8.20 -23.74
CA PHE A 306 3.37 7.43 -23.13
C PHE A 306 3.34 7.60 -21.62
N LEU A 307 4.51 7.57 -20.95
CA LEU A 307 4.61 7.86 -19.52
C LEU A 307 4.06 9.25 -19.17
N GLU A 308 4.39 10.28 -19.96
CA GLU A 308 3.90 11.64 -19.73
C GLU A 308 2.38 11.74 -19.85
N VAL A 309 1.80 11.04 -20.82
CA VAL A 309 0.32 10.92 -20.95
C VAL A 309 -0.27 10.24 -19.73
N MET A 310 0.31 9.12 -19.28
CA MET A 310 -0.15 8.41 -18.08
C MET A 310 -0.02 9.25 -16.82
N MET A 311 1.06 10.02 -16.69
CA MET A 311 1.24 10.98 -15.59
C MET A 311 0.18 12.09 -15.60
N THR A 312 -0.20 12.56 -16.78
CA THR A 312 -1.26 13.57 -16.94
C THR A 312 -2.63 12.99 -16.53
N MET A 313 -2.93 11.77 -16.96
CA MET A 313 -4.15 11.05 -16.53
C MET A 313 -4.16 10.84 -15.01
N ALA A 314 -3.06 10.39 -14.43
CA ALA A 314 -2.94 10.19 -12.98
C ALA A 314 -3.17 11.50 -12.22
N LYS A 315 -2.56 12.62 -12.64
CA LYS A 315 -2.83 13.96 -12.07
C LYS A 315 -4.31 14.32 -12.16
N GLY A 316 -4.97 14.02 -13.27
CA GLY A 316 -6.41 14.22 -13.44
C GLY A 316 -7.23 13.43 -12.41
N VAL A 317 -6.98 12.13 -12.27
CA VAL A 317 -7.65 11.28 -11.26
C VAL A 317 -7.38 11.77 -9.84
N LEU A 318 -6.14 12.19 -9.53
CA LEU A 318 -5.78 12.70 -8.22
C LEU A 318 -6.48 14.03 -7.85
N THR A 319 -7.02 14.79 -8.81
CA THR A 319 -7.86 15.95 -8.49
C THR A 319 -9.18 15.55 -7.82
N LEU A 320 -9.63 14.31 -8.06
CA LEU A 320 -10.83 13.73 -7.44
C LEU A 320 -10.55 13.13 -6.06
N LEU A 321 -9.28 13.00 -5.64
CA LEU A 321 -8.88 12.37 -4.38
C LEU A 321 -9.63 12.90 -3.14
N PRO A 322 -9.83 14.22 -2.94
CA PRO A 322 -10.58 14.71 -1.78
C PRO A 322 -12.02 14.20 -1.72
N TYR A 323 -12.68 14.09 -2.87
CA TYR A 323 -14.06 13.60 -2.97
C TYR A 323 -14.14 12.08 -2.80
N GLY A 324 -13.20 11.35 -3.41
CA GLY A 324 -13.08 9.90 -3.26
C GLY A 324 -12.81 9.50 -1.81
N VAL A 325 -11.87 10.19 -1.14
CA VAL A 325 -11.56 9.96 0.28
C VAL A 325 -12.72 10.34 1.18
N PHE A 326 -13.39 11.48 0.94
CA PHE A 326 -14.60 11.85 1.65
C PHE A 326 -15.66 10.74 1.58
N ALA A 327 -15.99 10.30 0.38
CA ALA A 327 -17.00 9.28 0.14
C ALA A 327 -16.62 7.92 0.77
N LEU A 328 -15.35 7.53 0.66
CA LEU A 328 -14.82 6.32 1.29
C LEU A 328 -14.92 6.40 2.83
N MET A 329 -14.60 7.56 3.42
CA MET A 329 -14.70 7.78 4.86
C MET A 329 -16.15 7.69 5.34
N VAL A 330 -17.10 8.30 4.61
CA VAL A 330 -18.54 8.15 4.91
C VAL A 330 -18.92 6.67 4.89
N LYS A 331 -18.57 5.95 3.82
CA LYS A 331 -18.85 4.52 3.67
C LYS A 331 -18.31 3.72 4.86
N VAL A 332 -17.02 3.84 5.15
CA VAL A 332 -16.34 3.07 6.21
C VAL A 332 -16.90 3.41 7.58
N VAL A 333 -16.97 4.69 7.94
CA VAL A 333 -17.41 5.09 9.29
C VAL A 333 -18.89 4.78 9.51
N ALA A 334 -19.75 4.97 8.50
CA ALA A 334 -21.16 4.63 8.63
C ALA A 334 -21.40 3.13 8.74
N THR A 335 -20.51 2.27 8.17
CA THR A 335 -20.63 0.80 8.25
C THR A 335 -20.00 0.23 9.53
N THR A 336 -18.77 0.58 9.84
CA THR A 336 -17.95 -0.06 10.88
C THR A 336 -17.64 0.84 12.07
N GLY A 337 -18.07 2.10 12.04
CA GLY A 337 -17.74 3.08 13.08
C GLY A 337 -16.27 3.49 13.08
N LEU A 338 -15.77 3.84 14.26
CA LEU A 338 -14.39 4.26 14.45
C LEU A 338 -13.43 3.10 14.80
N ALA A 339 -13.93 1.88 14.95
CA ALA A 339 -13.11 0.73 15.33
C ALA A 339 -11.88 0.49 14.40
N PRO A 340 -11.99 0.62 13.05
CA PRO A 340 -10.85 0.48 12.15
C PRO A 340 -9.71 1.48 12.42
N PHE A 341 -10.04 2.66 12.92
CA PHE A 341 -9.05 3.75 13.05
C PHE A 341 -8.01 3.48 14.12
N LYS A 342 -8.32 2.68 15.17
CA LYS A 342 -7.31 2.28 16.18
C LYS A 342 -6.19 1.47 15.51
N ALA A 343 -6.53 0.50 14.69
CA ALA A 343 -5.56 -0.31 13.96
C ALA A 343 -4.81 0.50 12.90
N LEU A 344 -5.51 1.38 12.17
CA LEU A 344 -4.90 2.28 11.20
C LEU A 344 -3.94 3.28 11.86
N LEU A 345 -4.24 3.74 13.08
CA LEU A 345 -3.33 4.60 13.85
C LEU A 345 -2.06 3.84 14.23
N LEU A 346 -2.18 2.60 14.73
CA LEU A 346 -1.03 1.77 15.05
C LEU A 346 -0.19 1.47 13.79
N TYR A 347 -0.83 1.11 12.68
CA TYR A 347 -0.18 0.98 11.39
C TYR A 347 0.58 2.25 10.99
N MET A 348 -0.06 3.42 11.08
CA MET A 348 0.56 4.71 10.77
C MET A 348 1.76 5.00 11.67
N MET A 349 1.69 4.67 12.97
CA MET A 349 2.83 4.81 13.88
C MET A 349 3.98 3.89 13.50
N VAL A 350 3.71 2.63 13.14
CA VAL A 350 4.74 1.68 12.72
C VAL A 350 5.42 2.14 11.43
N VAL A 351 4.65 2.59 10.42
CA VAL A 351 5.21 3.15 9.17
C VAL A 351 6.06 4.39 9.46
N THR A 352 5.54 5.32 10.29
CA THR A 352 6.27 6.54 10.64
C THR A 352 7.57 6.22 11.36
N LEU A 353 7.54 5.29 12.33
CA LEU A 353 8.74 4.84 13.05
C LEU A 353 9.76 4.21 12.09
N ALA A 354 9.31 3.36 11.16
CA ALA A 354 10.18 2.74 10.18
C ALA A 354 10.83 3.77 9.24
N LEU A 355 10.07 4.74 8.76
CA LEU A 355 10.57 5.86 7.97
C LEU A 355 11.60 6.69 8.74
N LEU A 356 11.35 6.97 10.02
CA LEU A 356 12.28 7.71 10.89
C LEU A 356 13.57 6.90 11.14
N VAL A 357 13.48 5.61 11.42
CA VAL A 357 14.65 4.74 11.60
C VAL A 357 15.48 4.72 10.31
N HIS A 358 14.85 4.55 9.15
CA HIS A 358 15.58 4.56 7.88
C HIS A 358 16.23 5.93 7.61
N ALA A 359 15.48 7.02 7.79
CA ALA A 359 15.97 8.39 7.52
C ALA A 359 17.04 8.88 8.51
N LEU A 360 16.91 8.52 9.80
CA LEU A 360 17.76 9.07 10.87
C LEU A 360 18.88 8.12 11.32
N VAL A 361 18.79 6.82 10.98
CA VAL A 361 19.80 5.82 11.34
C VAL A 361 20.42 5.22 10.08
N THR A 362 19.67 4.52 9.25
CA THR A 362 20.21 3.76 8.13
C THR A 362 20.94 4.64 7.10
N LEU A 363 20.26 5.65 6.56
CA LEU A 363 20.85 6.54 5.55
C LEU A 363 22.01 7.39 6.11
N PRO A 364 21.93 7.98 7.33
CA PRO A 364 23.06 8.64 7.95
C PRO A 364 24.28 7.75 8.18
N LEU A 365 24.09 6.49 8.56
CA LEU A 365 25.19 5.52 8.70
C LEU A 365 25.87 5.29 7.35
N LEU A 366 25.12 5.04 6.29
CA LEU A 366 25.68 4.87 4.93
C LEU A 366 26.40 6.13 4.48
N LEU A 367 25.82 7.31 4.69
CA LEU A 367 26.42 8.58 4.34
C LEU A 367 27.72 8.83 5.12
N ARG A 368 27.74 8.48 6.43
CA ARG A 368 28.91 8.63 7.30
C ARG A 368 30.05 7.69 6.94
N PHE A 369 29.75 6.39 6.76
CA PHE A 369 30.77 5.36 6.61
C PHE A 369 31.19 5.15 5.15
N ILE A 370 30.28 5.19 4.20
CA ILE A 370 30.57 5.02 2.78
C ILE A 370 30.89 6.36 2.13
N GLY A 371 30.03 7.36 2.32
CA GLY A 371 30.18 8.69 1.74
C GLY A 371 31.22 9.56 2.41
N LYS A 372 31.62 9.25 3.66
CA LYS A 372 32.51 10.07 4.48
C LYS A 372 32.06 11.53 4.58
N VAL A 373 30.74 11.74 4.61
CA VAL A 373 30.08 13.05 4.70
C VAL A 373 29.37 13.16 6.05
N SER A 374 29.39 14.35 6.68
CA SER A 374 28.69 14.58 7.94
C SER A 374 27.17 14.58 7.72
N PRO A 375 26.41 13.62 8.29
CA PRO A 375 24.96 13.55 8.08
C PRO A 375 24.22 14.82 8.54
N ILE A 376 24.63 15.42 9.66
CA ILE A 376 23.99 16.62 10.20
C ILE A 376 24.23 17.84 9.28
N LYS A 377 25.46 18.02 8.80
CA LYS A 377 25.76 19.10 7.85
C LYS A 377 25.02 18.89 6.53
N TRP A 378 24.97 17.64 6.07
CA TRP A 378 24.25 17.26 4.84
C TRP A 378 22.75 17.54 4.96
N ALA A 379 22.10 17.11 6.05
CA ALA A 379 20.69 17.36 6.30
C ALA A 379 20.37 18.88 6.34
N LYS A 380 21.20 19.67 6.99
CA LYS A 380 21.04 21.14 7.00
C LYS A 380 21.17 21.74 5.58
N ALA A 381 22.09 21.24 4.77
CA ALA A 381 22.27 21.71 3.40
C ALA A 381 21.05 21.31 2.53
N MET A 382 20.50 20.10 2.71
CA MET A 382 19.40 19.56 1.92
C MET A 382 18.00 20.02 2.39
N ALA A 383 17.91 20.77 3.48
CA ALA A 383 16.63 21.20 4.06
C ALA A 383 15.62 21.79 3.05
N PRO A 384 16.01 22.68 2.08
CA PRO A 384 15.06 23.19 1.09
C PRO A 384 14.41 22.11 0.23
N ALA A 385 15.19 21.12 -0.23
CA ALA A 385 14.67 20.00 -1.00
C ALA A 385 13.72 19.12 -0.15
N LEU A 386 14.08 18.84 1.11
CA LEU A 386 13.27 18.04 2.03
C LEU A 386 11.93 18.70 2.38
N PHE A 387 11.93 20.03 2.65
CA PHE A 387 10.68 20.77 2.87
C PHE A 387 9.81 20.83 1.63
N THR A 388 10.41 20.97 0.44
CA THR A 388 9.67 20.92 -0.81
C THR A 388 9.07 19.54 -1.05
N ALA A 389 9.81 18.46 -0.78
CA ALA A 389 9.34 17.08 -0.86
C ALA A 389 8.13 16.84 0.07
N PHE A 390 8.23 17.29 1.32
CA PHE A 390 7.13 17.21 2.28
C PHE A 390 5.86 17.93 1.77
N SER A 391 6.03 19.12 1.19
CA SER A 391 4.91 19.93 0.73
C SER A 391 4.26 19.40 -0.55
N THR A 392 5.06 18.86 -1.47
CA THR A 392 4.57 18.38 -2.78
C THR A 392 4.08 16.94 -2.75
N SER A 393 4.63 16.11 -1.85
CA SER A 393 4.47 14.65 -1.85
C SER A 393 4.78 14.04 -3.22
N SER A 394 5.79 14.57 -3.92
CA SER A 394 6.17 14.12 -5.26
C SER A 394 7.67 14.34 -5.47
N SER A 395 8.42 13.24 -5.58
CA SER A 395 9.85 13.28 -5.86
C SER A 395 10.14 13.96 -7.21
N SER A 396 9.31 13.69 -8.23
CA SER A 396 9.45 14.28 -9.57
C SER A 396 9.21 15.80 -9.56
N MET A 397 8.21 16.30 -8.82
CA MET A 397 7.96 17.74 -8.71
C MET A 397 9.03 18.46 -7.88
N THR A 398 9.68 17.74 -6.96
CA THR A 398 10.77 18.28 -6.13
C THR A 398 12.11 18.28 -6.86
N LEU A 399 12.25 17.48 -7.92
CA LEU A 399 13.53 17.23 -8.58
C LEU A 399 14.32 18.49 -8.95
N PRO A 400 13.74 19.55 -9.54
CA PRO A 400 14.50 20.77 -9.85
C PRO A 400 15.14 21.41 -8.60
N VAL A 401 14.38 21.49 -7.50
CA VAL A 401 14.87 22.03 -6.23
C VAL A 401 15.93 21.10 -5.61
N THR A 402 15.76 19.79 -5.75
CA THR A 402 16.73 18.79 -5.28
C THR A 402 18.05 18.93 -6.02
N MET A 403 18.03 19.06 -7.35
CA MET A 403 19.21 19.24 -8.18
C MET A 403 19.95 20.52 -7.80
N GLU A 404 19.27 21.65 -7.77
CA GLU A 404 19.82 22.94 -7.36
C GLU A 404 20.45 22.88 -5.96
N THR A 405 19.74 22.27 -4.99
CA THR A 405 20.21 22.16 -3.61
C THR A 405 21.46 21.28 -3.51
N VAL A 406 21.47 20.13 -4.19
CA VAL A 406 22.62 19.20 -4.18
C VAL A 406 23.84 19.81 -4.86
N GLU A 407 23.66 20.54 -5.96
CA GLU A 407 24.77 21.21 -6.65
C GLU A 407 25.33 22.40 -5.85
N HIS A 408 24.48 23.34 -5.47
CA HIS A 408 24.96 24.59 -4.87
C HIS A 408 25.27 24.48 -3.38
N ARG A 409 24.48 23.75 -2.61
CA ARG A 409 24.68 23.59 -1.15
C ARG A 409 25.46 22.33 -0.82
N GLY A 410 25.22 21.24 -1.56
CA GLY A 410 25.93 19.97 -1.39
C GLY A 410 27.31 19.95 -2.04
N ARG A 411 27.58 20.84 -2.99
CA ARG A 411 28.81 20.90 -3.80
C ARG A 411 29.10 19.62 -4.58
N VAL A 412 28.07 18.95 -5.04
CA VAL A 412 28.17 17.80 -5.94
C VAL A 412 28.18 18.31 -7.38
N SER A 413 29.01 17.72 -8.23
CA SER A 413 29.11 18.16 -9.62
C SER A 413 27.80 17.94 -10.40
N ASN A 414 27.54 18.82 -11.38
CA ASN A 414 26.40 18.65 -12.29
C ASN A 414 26.44 17.30 -13.02
N LYS A 415 27.63 16.75 -13.30
CA LYS A 415 27.80 15.42 -13.90
C LYS A 415 27.13 14.32 -13.08
N VAL A 416 27.27 14.34 -11.76
CA VAL A 416 26.69 13.35 -10.85
C VAL A 416 25.21 13.66 -10.64
N THR A 417 24.85 14.91 -10.34
CA THR A 417 23.46 15.30 -10.03
C THR A 417 22.52 15.09 -11.19
N SER A 418 22.91 15.49 -12.40
CA SER A 418 22.08 15.33 -13.62
C SER A 418 21.83 13.87 -14.01
N PHE A 419 22.62 12.94 -13.49
CA PHE A 419 22.41 11.51 -13.69
C PHE A 419 21.68 10.85 -12.50
N THR A 420 22.21 11.04 -11.29
CA THR A 420 21.70 10.30 -10.12
C THR A 420 20.28 10.75 -9.74
N LEU A 421 20.04 12.04 -9.62
CA LEU A 421 18.78 12.54 -9.07
C LEU A 421 17.55 12.28 -9.96
N PRO A 422 17.59 12.46 -11.31
CA PRO A 422 16.46 12.06 -12.16
C PRO A 422 16.19 10.55 -12.14
N LEU A 423 17.25 9.73 -12.08
CA LEU A 423 17.12 8.28 -11.93
C LEU A 423 16.53 7.94 -10.55
N GLY A 424 17.00 8.58 -9.49
CA GLY A 424 16.50 8.39 -8.12
C GLY A 424 15.03 8.73 -7.99
N ALA A 425 14.59 9.85 -8.54
CA ALA A 425 13.19 10.27 -8.47
C ALA A 425 12.18 9.25 -9.07
N THR A 426 12.67 8.25 -9.79
CA THR A 426 11.84 7.19 -10.42
C THR A 426 12.20 5.77 -9.96
N VAL A 427 13.45 5.49 -9.60
CA VAL A 427 13.94 4.14 -9.28
C VAL A 427 14.21 3.97 -7.79
N ASN A 428 14.63 5.04 -7.10
CA ASN A 428 15.02 4.97 -5.69
C ASN A 428 13.90 5.48 -4.78
N MET A 429 12.94 4.63 -4.51
CA MET A 429 11.78 4.98 -3.70
C MET A 429 11.76 4.22 -2.37
N ASP A 430 12.81 4.39 -1.55
CA ASP A 430 13.01 3.68 -0.28
C ASP A 430 11.81 3.79 0.67
N GLY A 431 11.30 5.01 0.87
CA GLY A 431 10.13 5.24 1.72
C GLY A 431 8.86 4.59 1.16
N THR A 432 8.72 4.53 -0.17
CA THR A 432 7.59 3.86 -0.83
C THR A 432 7.69 2.35 -0.69
N ALA A 433 8.84 1.77 -0.97
CA ALA A 433 9.10 0.33 -0.84
C ALA A 433 8.86 -0.18 0.60
N LEU A 434 9.37 0.56 1.59
CA LEU A 434 9.16 0.31 3.02
C LEU A 434 7.66 0.34 3.38
N TYR A 435 6.93 1.36 2.92
CA TYR A 435 5.51 1.50 3.16
C TYR A 435 4.70 0.36 2.52
N GLU A 436 5.01 -0.01 1.28
CA GLU A 436 4.36 -1.12 0.58
C GLU A 436 4.54 -2.44 1.35
N CYS A 437 5.76 -2.72 1.80
CA CYS A 437 6.05 -3.91 2.61
C CYS A 437 5.22 -3.93 3.90
N ILE A 438 5.24 -2.84 4.68
CA ILE A 438 4.49 -2.76 5.93
C ILE A 438 2.98 -2.89 5.68
N GLY A 439 2.44 -2.21 4.66
CA GLY A 439 1.02 -2.24 4.35
C GLY A 439 0.52 -3.61 3.94
N VAL A 440 1.28 -4.32 3.12
CA VAL A 440 0.97 -5.70 2.71
C VAL A 440 1.01 -6.66 3.91
N ILE A 441 2.05 -6.59 4.74
CA ILE A 441 2.17 -7.47 5.91
C ILE A 441 1.08 -7.14 6.96
N PHE A 442 0.77 -5.85 7.17
CA PHE A 442 -0.33 -5.42 8.03
C PHE A 442 -1.67 -6.05 7.61
N LEU A 443 -2.00 -5.95 6.33
CA LEU A 443 -3.23 -6.55 5.80
C LEU A 443 -3.20 -8.07 5.87
N ALA A 444 -2.05 -8.69 5.63
CA ALA A 444 -1.88 -10.14 5.76
C ALA A 444 -2.07 -10.60 7.22
N GLN A 445 -1.55 -9.88 8.21
CA GLN A 445 -1.76 -10.12 9.64
C GLN A 445 -3.25 -10.03 9.99
N TYR A 446 -3.93 -8.98 9.47
CA TYR A 446 -5.37 -8.84 9.65
C TYR A 446 -6.13 -10.04 9.05
N TYR A 447 -5.85 -10.38 7.79
CA TYR A 447 -6.54 -11.49 7.14
C TYR A 447 -6.26 -12.83 7.84
N ALA A 448 -5.06 -13.04 8.38
CA ALA A 448 -4.76 -14.21 9.20
C ALA A 448 -5.59 -14.26 10.49
N SER A 449 -5.88 -13.10 11.10
CA SER A 449 -6.72 -13.04 12.30
C SER A 449 -8.21 -13.31 12.05
N VAL A 450 -8.67 -13.15 10.80
CA VAL A 450 -10.08 -13.38 10.41
C VAL A 450 -10.30 -14.66 9.59
N GLY A 451 -9.39 -15.63 9.71
CA GLY A 451 -9.54 -16.97 9.12
C GLY A 451 -8.64 -17.30 7.95
N GLY A 452 -7.75 -16.38 7.56
CA GLY A 452 -6.68 -16.65 6.59
C GLY A 452 -5.46 -17.31 7.23
N ASN A 453 -4.48 -17.68 6.41
CA ASN A 453 -3.20 -18.19 6.89
C ASN A 453 -2.19 -17.06 7.12
N PRO A 454 -1.38 -17.10 8.19
CA PRO A 454 -0.31 -16.14 8.39
C PRO A 454 0.77 -16.31 7.30
N LEU A 455 1.38 -15.19 6.88
CA LEU A 455 2.50 -15.24 5.94
C LEU A 455 3.71 -15.90 6.59
N GLY A 456 4.13 -17.05 6.04
CA GLY A 456 5.39 -17.68 6.39
C GLY A 456 6.61 -16.86 5.97
N LEU A 457 7.80 -17.18 6.51
CA LEU A 457 9.05 -16.44 6.20
C LEU A 457 9.36 -16.38 4.69
N GLY A 458 9.06 -17.45 3.94
CA GLY A 458 9.25 -17.48 2.47
C GLY A 458 8.34 -16.48 1.75
N GLN A 459 7.09 -16.38 2.16
CA GLN A 459 6.12 -15.42 1.60
C GLN A 459 6.49 -13.99 2.00
N GLN A 460 6.97 -13.75 3.21
CA GLN A 460 7.47 -12.44 3.63
C GLN A 460 8.74 -12.04 2.85
N ALA A 461 9.66 -12.95 2.60
CA ALA A 461 10.81 -12.70 1.72
C ALA A 461 10.35 -12.35 0.30
N PHE A 462 9.27 -12.97 -0.16
CA PHE A 462 8.68 -12.64 -1.44
C PHE A 462 8.03 -11.24 -1.45
N VAL A 463 7.38 -10.81 -0.36
CA VAL A 463 6.92 -9.42 -0.20
C VAL A 463 8.07 -8.43 -0.37
N VAL A 464 9.26 -8.72 0.20
CA VAL A 464 10.46 -7.87 0.03
C VAL A 464 10.82 -7.71 -1.44
N ILE A 465 10.87 -8.82 -2.19
CA ILE A 465 11.20 -8.80 -3.62
C ILE A 465 10.15 -8.01 -4.41
N LEU A 466 8.86 -8.24 -4.13
CA LEU A 466 7.77 -7.54 -4.81
C LEU A 466 7.77 -6.05 -4.49
N ALA A 467 7.98 -5.65 -3.24
CA ALA A 467 8.06 -4.25 -2.84
C ALA A 467 9.25 -3.54 -3.52
N LEU A 468 10.40 -4.22 -3.62
CA LEU A 468 11.55 -3.70 -4.35
C LEU A 468 11.25 -3.49 -5.84
N LEU A 469 10.63 -4.48 -6.50
CA LEU A 469 10.29 -4.39 -7.91
C LEU A 469 9.18 -3.36 -8.17
N ALA A 470 8.17 -3.30 -7.30
CA ALA A 470 7.08 -2.35 -7.39
C ALA A 470 7.57 -0.91 -7.20
N SER A 471 8.45 -0.68 -6.24
CA SER A 471 9.01 0.65 -5.98
C SER A 471 9.82 1.21 -7.15
N VAL A 472 10.56 0.35 -7.87
CA VAL A 472 11.27 0.73 -9.12
C VAL A 472 10.29 1.15 -10.22
N GLY A 473 9.08 0.59 -10.23
CA GLY A 473 8.02 0.95 -11.18
C GLY A 473 7.10 2.07 -10.69
N ALA A 474 7.25 2.51 -9.45
CA ALA A 474 6.40 3.56 -8.91
C ALA A 474 6.71 4.91 -9.58
N ALA A 475 5.66 5.59 -10.03
CA ALA A 475 5.82 6.95 -10.55
C ALA A 475 6.03 7.92 -9.37
N GLY A 476 6.90 8.93 -9.54
CA GLY A 476 7.16 9.95 -8.51
C GLY A 476 6.00 10.92 -8.27
N ILE A 477 4.76 10.41 -8.21
CA ILE A 477 3.51 11.15 -8.02
C ILE A 477 2.88 10.83 -6.66
N PRO A 478 2.03 11.72 -6.13
CA PRO A 478 1.32 11.47 -4.88
C PRO A 478 0.50 10.17 -4.90
N SER A 479 0.50 9.45 -3.78
CA SER A 479 -0.21 8.18 -3.55
C SER A 479 0.15 7.02 -4.50
N ALA A 480 1.28 7.10 -5.24
CA ALA A 480 1.74 6.01 -6.11
C ALA A 480 1.97 4.70 -5.34
N GLY A 481 2.52 4.75 -4.13
CA GLY A 481 2.80 3.58 -3.31
C GLY A 481 1.54 2.77 -2.95
N LEU A 482 0.40 3.43 -2.75
CA LEU A 482 -0.84 2.70 -2.50
C LEU A 482 -1.28 1.91 -3.75
N VAL A 483 -1.14 2.50 -4.93
CA VAL A 483 -1.44 1.84 -6.20
C VAL A 483 -0.53 0.62 -6.40
N MET A 484 0.76 0.76 -6.08
CA MET A 484 1.70 -0.35 -6.17
C MET A 484 1.45 -1.43 -5.12
N MET A 485 1.00 -1.07 -3.93
CA MET A 485 0.57 -2.04 -2.90
C MET A 485 -0.55 -2.95 -3.39
N LEU A 486 -1.52 -2.43 -4.17
CA LEU A 486 -2.57 -3.25 -4.78
C LEU A 486 -1.97 -4.38 -5.65
N THR A 487 -0.86 -4.11 -6.33
CA THR A 487 -0.19 -5.10 -7.17
C THR A 487 0.45 -6.22 -6.35
N ILE A 488 1.03 -5.87 -5.20
CA ILE A 488 1.66 -6.85 -4.30
C ILE A 488 0.58 -7.71 -3.64
N LEU A 489 -0.51 -7.11 -3.17
CA LEU A 489 -1.64 -7.84 -2.60
C LEU A 489 -2.23 -8.83 -3.62
N ALA A 490 -2.44 -8.39 -4.86
CA ALA A 490 -2.94 -9.25 -5.92
C ALA A 490 -1.98 -10.41 -6.24
N ALA A 491 -0.67 -10.16 -6.26
CA ALA A 491 0.35 -11.20 -6.48
C ALA A 491 0.36 -12.25 -5.36
N LEU A 492 0.05 -11.85 -4.12
CA LEU A 492 -0.09 -12.73 -2.96
C LEU A 492 -1.50 -13.33 -2.83
N ARG A 493 -2.41 -13.01 -3.75
CA ARG A 493 -3.83 -13.39 -3.70
C ARG A 493 -4.56 -12.90 -2.44
N LEU A 494 -4.08 -11.82 -1.84
CA LEU A 494 -4.76 -11.16 -0.75
C LEU A 494 -5.83 -10.21 -1.29
N PRO A 495 -6.96 -10.02 -0.58
CA PRO A 495 -8.00 -9.10 -1.01
C PRO A 495 -7.47 -7.67 -1.10
N VAL A 496 -7.64 -7.05 -2.27
CA VAL A 496 -7.15 -5.68 -2.52
C VAL A 496 -8.01 -4.60 -1.87
N GLU A 497 -9.20 -4.95 -1.42
CA GLU A 497 -10.16 -4.06 -0.76
C GLU A 497 -9.59 -3.45 0.52
N GLY A 498 -8.71 -4.17 1.21
CA GLY A 498 -8.03 -3.68 2.41
C GLY A 498 -7.19 -2.43 2.17
N ALA A 499 -6.59 -2.29 1.00
CA ALA A 499 -5.83 -1.11 0.64
C ALA A 499 -6.69 0.17 0.58
N ALA A 500 -8.00 0.04 0.33
CA ALA A 500 -8.92 1.18 0.36
C ALA A 500 -9.01 1.84 1.74
N LEU A 501 -8.89 1.06 2.82
CA LEU A 501 -8.86 1.60 4.18
C LEU A 501 -7.58 2.38 4.47
N LEU A 502 -6.45 1.95 3.88
CA LEU A 502 -5.17 2.62 4.04
C LEU A 502 -5.15 4.01 3.39
N LEU A 503 -6.03 4.28 2.40
CA LEU A 503 -6.22 5.62 1.84
C LEU A 503 -6.55 6.67 2.91
N ALA A 504 -7.25 6.29 3.97
CA ALA A 504 -7.61 7.20 5.07
C ALA A 504 -6.37 7.80 5.77
N VAL A 505 -5.27 7.06 5.83
CA VAL A 505 -4.02 7.49 6.49
C VAL A 505 -2.86 7.69 5.50
N ASP A 506 -3.10 7.44 4.19
CA ASP A 506 -2.04 7.49 3.18
C ASP A 506 -1.44 8.89 3.04
N ARG A 507 -2.25 9.94 3.08
CA ARG A 507 -1.76 11.29 2.76
C ARG A 507 -0.65 11.81 3.68
N PRO A 508 -0.77 11.78 5.02
CA PRO A 508 0.34 12.15 5.91
C PRO A 508 1.57 11.25 5.72
N LEU A 509 1.34 9.95 5.49
CA LEU A 509 2.42 9.00 5.23
C LEU A 509 3.13 9.28 3.91
N ASP A 510 2.40 9.66 2.86
CA ASP A 510 2.94 10.01 1.55
C ASP A 510 3.86 11.23 1.60
N MET A 511 3.51 12.24 2.42
CA MET A 511 4.39 13.40 2.67
C MET A 511 5.72 12.96 3.29
N LEU A 512 5.68 12.08 4.31
CA LEU A 512 6.88 11.56 4.98
C LEU A 512 7.68 10.64 4.07
N ARG A 513 7.03 9.73 3.33
CA ARG A 513 7.67 8.85 2.35
C ARG A 513 8.47 9.63 1.32
N THR A 514 7.86 10.69 0.79
CA THR A 514 8.51 11.53 -0.22
C THR A 514 9.75 12.23 0.33
N VAL A 515 9.71 12.68 1.59
CA VAL A 515 10.91 13.22 2.26
C VAL A 515 12.00 12.16 2.32
N VAL A 516 11.66 10.91 2.68
CA VAL A 516 12.65 9.82 2.77
C VAL A 516 13.22 9.46 1.40
N ASN A 517 12.37 9.41 0.35
CA ASN A 517 12.82 9.16 -1.02
C ASN A 517 13.83 10.23 -1.46
N VAL A 518 13.47 11.51 -1.34
CA VAL A 518 14.35 12.63 -1.73
C VAL A 518 15.62 12.67 -0.84
N TRP A 519 15.50 12.35 0.46
CA TRP A 519 16.65 12.25 1.35
C TRP A 519 17.62 11.16 0.90
N SER A 520 17.11 9.97 0.55
CA SER A 520 17.91 8.87 0.01
C SER A 520 18.59 9.26 -1.30
N ASP A 521 17.88 9.93 -2.22
CA ASP A 521 18.44 10.43 -3.49
C ASP A 521 19.61 11.37 -3.26
N THR A 522 19.48 12.30 -2.32
CA THR A 522 20.56 13.24 -2.02
C THR A 522 21.76 12.55 -1.36
N CYS A 523 21.51 11.57 -0.48
CA CYS A 523 22.58 10.74 0.11
C CYS A 523 23.32 9.93 -0.96
N ALA A 524 22.58 9.37 -1.92
CA ALA A 524 23.14 8.66 -3.05
C ALA A 524 24.06 9.57 -3.90
N ALA A 525 23.60 10.78 -4.21
CA ALA A 525 24.39 11.73 -4.97
C ALA A 525 25.72 12.04 -4.25
N ALA A 526 25.70 12.23 -2.92
CA ALA A 526 26.91 12.46 -2.13
C ALA A 526 27.85 11.25 -2.11
N VAL A 527 27.31 10.03 -1.90
CA VAL A 527 28.11 8.79 -1.85
C VAL A 527 28.72 8.49 -3.21
N VAL A 528 27.93 8.62 -4.29
CA VAL A 528 28.40 8.37 -5.65
C VAL A 528 29.45 9.39 -6.07
N SER A 529 29.25 10.68 -5.76
CA SER A 529 30.23 11.74 -5.99
C SER A 529 31.58 11.44 -5.32
N ARG A 530 31.57 11.06 -4.05
CA ARG A 530 32.78 10.61 -3.33
C ARG A 530 33.44 9.40 -3.97
N SER A 531 32.63 8.42 -4.43
CA SER A 531 33.14 7.22 -5.10
C SER A 531 33.77 7.51 -6.47
N GLU A 532 33.44 8.66 -7.07
CA GLU A 532 34.02 9.17 -8.31
C GLU A 532 35.27 10.04 -8.06
N GLY A 533 35.64 10.26 -6.81
CA GLY A 533 36.82 11.03 -6.41
C GLY A 533 36.59 12.54 -6.30
N GLU A 534 35.34 12.99 -6.25
CA GLU A 534 35.04 14.39 -6.02
C GLU A 534 35.30 14.81 -4.57
N GLU A 535 36.01 15.92 -4.35
CA GLU A 535 36.24 16.50 -3.04
C GLU A 535 35.01 17.22 -2.48
N GLY A 536 34.04 17.46 -3.40
CA GLY A 536 32.95 18.39 -3.22
C GLY A 536 31.85 18.10 -2.22
N PRO A 537 31.29 16.86 -2.00
CA PRO A 537 30.15 16.78 -1.11
C PRO A 537 30.54 17.21 0.30
N LEU A 538 30.19 18.46 0.69
CA LEU A 538 30.58 19.14 1.93
C LEU A 538 31.97 18.71 2.41
N ASP A 539 32.76 19.54 3.03
CA ASP A 539 34.13 19.18 3.45
C ASP A 539 34.18 17.79 4.08
N PRO A 540 35.15 16.94 3.71
CA PRO A 540 35.28 15.61 4.30
C PRO A 540 35.35 15.71 5.81
N ILE A 541 34.88 14.69 6.51
CA ILE A 541 35.04 14.63 7.95
C ILE A 541 36.53 14.47 8.21
N VAL A 542 37.19 15.54 8.69
CA VAL A 542 38.59 15.49 9.08
C VAL A 542 38.73 14.41 10.16
N GLY A 543 39.58 13.42 9.92
CA GLY A 543 39.86 12.35 10.88
C GLY A 543 38.94 11.11 10.84
N ALA A 544 38.29 10.80 9.72
CA ALA A 544 37.56 9.54 9.52
C ALA A 544 38.40 8.48 8.80
#